data_693c370aecdef1da601e7d7cb968ac7e
#
_entry.id   693c370aecdef1da601e7d7cb968ac7e
#
_cell.length_a   1.000
_cell.length_b   1.000
_cell.length_c   1.000
_cell.angle_alpha   90.00
_cell.angle_beta   90.00
_cell.angle_gamma   90.00
#
_symmetry.space_group_name_H-M   'P 1'
#
loop_
_entity.id
_entity.type
_entity.pdbx_description
1 polymer ?
#
loop_
_entity_poly.entity_id
_entity_poly.type
_entity_poly.pdbx_seq_one_letter_code
_entity_poly.pdbx_strand_id
1 'polypeptide(L)'
;MPGLDPEGIFTHFAVSDMDGADYEAYTREQFGVFTHVLDALAAKGRTFRIRHCANSGALTRYPEMYLDMVRPGIALYGVGDDAERLGLRPVMRLKSCVSTIKVLDPDTTVSYGRTFRTEGKTRMGVLPIGYADGFFRGLSNRMAVQTAYGPAPQRGRICMDMCMVCLLYTSPSPRDPKTS
;
A
#
# COMPACT_ATOMS: atom_id res chain seq x y z
N MET A 1 5.83 -4.08 -41.01
CA MET A 1 5.03 -2.88 -41.31
C MET A 1 6.00 -1.79 -41.72
N PRO A 2 5.80 -1.16 -42.85
CA PRO A 2 6.67 -0.03 -43.22
C PRO A 2 6.56 1.09 -42.19
N GLY A 3 7.69 1.62 -41.76
CA GLY A 3 7.74 2.73 -40.82
C GLY A 3 7.68 2.37 -39.33
N LEU A 4 7.68 1.07 -38.96
CA LEU A 4 7.77 0.63 -37.57
C LEU A 4 9.02 -0.26 -37.41
N ASP A 5 9.80 0.06 -36.38
CA ASP A 5 10.93 -0.74 -35.91
C ASP A 5 10.63 -1.22 -34.47
N PRO A 6 10.09 -2.44 -34.30
CA PRO A 6 9.74 -2.96 -32.98
C PRO A 6 11.00 -3.34 -32.21
N GLU A 7 11.39 -2.49 -31.27
CA GLU A 7 12.59 -2.66 -30.46
C GLU A 7 12.47 -3.77 -29.41
N GLY A 8 11.28 -3.94 -28.84
CA GLY A 8 11.04 -4.88 -27.76
C GLY A 8 9.70 -5.59 -27.83
N ILE A 9 9.61 -6.66 -27.05
CA ILE A 9 8.40 -7.45 -26.86
C ILE A 9 8.21 -7.81 -25.39
N PHE A 10 6.97 -7.82 -24.91
CA PHE A 10 6.71 -8.17 -23.52
C PHE A 10 5.39 -8.92 -23.32
N THR A 11 5.30 -9.59 -22.18
CA THR A 11 4.06 -9.99 -21.52
C THR A 11 3.99 -9.40 -20.13
N HIS A 12 2.84 -9.46 -19.46
CA HIS A 12 2.64 -9.03 -18.09
C HIS A 12 2.01 -10.16 -17.29
N PHE A 13 2.70 -10.62 -16.24
CA PHE A 13 2.20 -11.69 -15.38
C PHE A 13 0.97 -11.25 -14.59
N ALA A 14 -0.01 -12.16 -14.55
CA ALA A 14 -1.29 -11.87 -13.91
C ALA A 14 -1.29 -12.12 -12.40
N VAL A 15 -0.51 -13.11 -11.92
CA VAL A 15 -0.59 -13.64 -10.54
C VAL A 15 0.78 -13.96 -9.95
N SER A 16 1.85 -13.35 -10.46
CA SER A 16 3.23 -13.64 -10.02
C SER A 16 3.56 -13.21 -8.59
N ASP A 17 2.70 -12.43 -7.95
CA ASP A 17 2.76 -11.96 -6.58
C ASP A 17 1.88 -12.76 -5.61
N MET A 18 1.09 -13.70 -6.12
CA MET A 18 0.20 -14.54 -5.33
C MET A 18 0.91 -15.77 -4.78
N ASP A 19 0.52 -16.22 -3.56
CA ASP A 19 1.05 -17.43 -2.94
C ASP A 19 0.15 -18.65 -3.24
N GLY A 20 0.78 -19.75 -3.63
CA GLY A 20 0.10 -21.02 -3.89
C GLY A 20 0.57 -21.71 -5.17
N ALA A 21 0.54 -23.04 -5.16
CA ALA A 21 1.03 -23.88 -6.26
C ALA A 21 0.31 -23.60 -7.60
N ASP A 22 -0.99 -23.31 -7.54
CA ASP A 22 -1.78 -23.03 -8.75
C ASP A 22 -1.36 -21.70 -9.40
N TYR A 23 -1.07 -20.67 -8.61
CA TYR A 23 -0.58 -19.37 -9.10
C TYR A 23 0.85 -19.47 -9.65
N GLU A 24 1.70 -20.25 -9.00
CA GLU A 24 3.03 -20.55 -9.51
C GLU A 24 2.96 -21.28 -10.84
N ALA A 25 2.15 -22.33 -10.94
CA ALA A 25 1.95 -23.10 -12.16
C ALA A 25 1.44 -22.20 -13.31
N TYR A 26 0.44 -21.36 -13.04
CA TYR A 26 -0.08 -20.41 -14.00
C TYR A 26 0.97 -19.40 -14.48
N THR A 27 1.78 -18.87 -13.57
CA THR A 27 2.87 -17.93 -13.92
C THR A 27 3.90 -18.60 -14.82
N ARG A 28 4.28 -19.85 -14.52
CA ARG A 28 5.20 -20.64 -15.35
C ARG A 28 4.60 -20.99 -16.72
N GLU A 29 3.33 -21.32 -16.77
CA GLU A 29 2.59 -21.54 -18.04
C GLU A 29 2.61 -20.26 -18.89
N GLN A 30 2.27 -19.12 -18.32
CA GLN A 30 2.28 -17.82 -19.00
C GLN A 30 3.69 -17.50 -19.56
N PHE A 31 4.74 -17.77 -18.78
CA PHE A 31 6.12 -17.63 -19.25
C PHE A 31 6.44 -18.57 -20.42
N GLY A 32 6.02 -19.85 -20.31
CA GLY A 32 6.20 -20.84 -21.38
C GLY A 32 5.52 -20.43 -22.69
N VAL A 33 4.30 -19.91 -22.61
CA VAL A 33 3.59 -19.37 -23.79
C VAL A 33 4.37 -18.21 -24.39
N PHE A 34 4.87 -17.29 -23.56
CA PHE A 34 5.63 -16.13 -24.04
C PHE A 34 6.94 -16.54 -24.72
N THR A 35 7.71 -17.47 -24.14
CA THR A 35 8.95 -17.99 -24.75
C THR A 35 8.69 -18.72 -26.05
N HIS A 36 7.61 -19.52 -26.12
CA HIS A 36 7.19 -20.15 -27.37
C HIS A 36 6.90 -19.14 -28.49
N VAL A 37 6.24 -18.02 -28.15
CA VAL A 37 6.01 -16.93 -29.12
C VAL A 37 7.32 -16.31 -29.58
N LEU A 38 8.29 -16.10 -28.67
CA LEU A 38 9.63 -15.59 -29.03
C LEU A 38 10.34 -16.50 -30.02
N ASP A 39 10.32 -17.81 -29.77
CA ASP A 39 10.95 -18.83 -30.63
C ASP A 39 10.26 -18.88 -32.01
N ALA A 40 8.93 -18.86 -32.05
CA ALA A 40 8.17 -18.85 -33.28
C ALA A 40 8.44 -17.60 -34.15
N LEU A 41 8.64 -16.45 -33.52
CA LEU A 41 9.00 -15.22 -34.21
C LEU A 41 10.45 -15.24 -34.70
N ALA A 42 11.37 -15.75 -33.89
CA ALA A 42 12.77 -15.91 -34.25
C ALA A 42 12.93 -16.87 -35.47
N ALA A 43 12.17 -17.97 -35.50
CA ALA A 43 12.14 -18.88 -36.64
C ALA A 43 11.68 -18.20 -37.95
N LYS A 44 10.95 -17.09 -37.85
CA LYS A 44 10.52 -16.24 -38.98
C LYS A 44 11.48 -15.05 -39.22
N GLY A 45 12.68 -15.08 -38.65
CA GLY A 45 13.67 -14.01 -38.77
C GLY A 45 13.30 -12.70 -38.03
N ARG A 46 12.38 -12.76 -37.09
CA ARG A 46 11.98 -11.62 -36.27
C ARG A 46 12.50 -11.75 -34.84
N THR A 47 13.51 -10.98 -34.50
CA THR A 47 14.08 -10.91 -33.14
C THR A 47 13.88 -9.54 -32.54
N PHE A 48 13.92 -9.45 -31.23
CA PHE A 48 13.74 -8.22 -30.47
C PHE A 48 14.98 -7.98 -29.59
N ARG A 49 15.38 -6.74 -29.52
CA ARG A 49 16.53 -6.33 -28.72
C ARG A 49 16.23 -6.42 -27.20
N ILE A 50 14.98 -6.15 -26.82
CA ILE A 50 14.55 -6.14 -25.43
C ILE A 50 13.32 -7.04 -25.27
N ARG A 51 13.50 -8.16 -24.56
CA ARG A 51 12.41 -9.07 -24.18
C ARG A 51 12.21 -8.96 -22.68
N HIS A 52 10.99 -8.78 -22.22
CA HIS A 52 10.75 -8.61 -20.80
C HIS A 52 9.35 -9.05 -20.36
N CYS A 53 9.25 -9.62 -19.16
CA CYS A 53 7.99 -10.06 -18.60
C CYS A 53 7.88 -9.79 -17.08
N ALA A 54 9.01 -9.73 -16.36
CA ALA A 54 9.03 -9.62 -14.91
C ALA A 54 8.49 -8.26 -14.43
N ASN A 55 7.37 -8.28 -13.70
CA ASN A 55 6.86 -7.21 -12.86
C ASN A 55 7.47 -7.28 -11.45
N SER A 56 6.96 -6.53 -10.46
CA SER A 56 7.48 -6.57 -9.09
C SER A 56 7.42 -7.95 -8.45
N GLY A 57 6.32 -8.70 -8.61
CA GLY A 57 6.18 -10.05 -8.09
C GLY A 57 7.18 -11.02 -8.72
N ALA A 58 7.30 -11.01 -10.05
CA ALA A 58 8.25 -11.88 -10.74
C ALA A 58 9.71 -11.47 -10.46
N LEU A 59 10.00 -10.19 -10.29
CA LEU A 59 11.33 -9.71 -9.89
C LEU A 59 11.78 -10.33 -8.55
N THR A 60 10.86 -10.54 -7.63
CA THR A 60 11.19 -11.02 -6.29
C THR A 60 11.17 -12.55 -6.16
N ARG A 61 10.47 -13.25 -7.05
CA ARG A 61 10.18 -14.69 -6.93
C ARG A 61 10.77 -15.55 -8.05
N TYR A 62 10.95 -15.00 -9.26
CA TYR A 62 11.32 -15.76 -10.47
C TYR A 62 12.52 -15.14 -11.20
N PRO A 63 13.72 -15.17 -10.64
CA PRO A 63 14.91 -14.59 -11.28
C PRO A 63 15.20 -15.20 -12.66
N GLU A 64 14.79 -16.45 -12.89
CA GLU A 64 14.91 -17.13 -14.18
C GLU A 64 14.07 -16.52 -15.30
N MET A 65 13.10 -15.64 -14.95
CA MET A 65 12.18 -14.99 -15.90
C MET A 65 12.54 -13.51 -16.20
N TYR A 66 13.75 -13.03 -15.83
CA TYR A 66 14.11 -11.61 -16.00
C TYR A 66 14.27 -11.23 -17.48
N LEU A 67 14.81 -12.15 -18.28
CA LEU A 67 15.18 -11.89 -19.66
C LEU A 67 16.12 -10.67 -19.76
N ASP A 68 15.82 -9.73 -20.69
CA ASP A 68 16.70 -8.59 -20.97
C ASP A 68 16.39 -7.37 -20.07
N MET A 69 15.20 -7.31 -19.46
CA MET A 69 14.77 -6.17 -18.62
C MET A 69 13.70 -6.59 -17.61
N VAL A 70 13.73 -5.96 -16.44
CA VAL A 70 12.68 -6.07 -15.42
C VAL A 70 11.93 -4.76 -15.26
N ARG A 71 10.67 -4.83 -14.79
CA ARG A 71 9.82 -3.66 -14.57
C ARG A 71 9.36 -3.59 -13.11
N PRO A 72 10.24 -3.16 -12.18
CA PRO A 72 9.84 -2.96 -10.80
C PRO A 72 8.87 -1.77 -10.73
N GLY A 73 7.68 -2.03 -10.22
CA GLY A 73 6.66 -1.02 -9.94
C GLY A 73 6.57 -0.80 -8.43
N ILE A 74 5.63 -1.49 -7.79
CA ILE A 74 5.34 -1.34 -6.36
C ILE A 74 6.56 -1.63 -5.46
N ALA A 75 7.44 -2.53 -5.87
CA ALA A 75 8.67 -2.84 -5.15
C ALA A 75 9.61 -1.62 -4.99
N LEU A 76 9.63 -0.68 -5.94
CA LEU A 76 10.41 0.56 -5.82
C LEU A 76 9.92 1.46 -4.69
N TYR A 77 8.65 1.36 -4.34
CA TYR A 77 8.06 2.12 -3.23
C TYR A 77 8.28 1.45 -1.87
N GLY A 78 8.91 0.28 -1.86
CA GLY A 78 9.15 -0.49 -0.63
C GLY A 78 7.88 -1.06 -0.02
N VAL A 79 6.89 -1.37 -0.87
CA VAL A 79 5.62 -1.98 -0.49
C VAL A 79 5.32 -3.17 -1.40
N GLY A 80 4.32 -3.98 -1.03
CA GLY A 80 3.97 -5.23 -1.70
C GLY A 80 4.16 -6.42 -0.76
N ASP A 81 3.61 -7.57 -1.13
CA ASP A 81 3.55 -8.75 -0.25
C ASP A 81 4.93 -9.28 0.14
N ASP A 82 5.93 -9.13 -0.72
CA ASP A 82 7.32 -9.54 -0.45
C ASP A 82 8.19 -8.46 0.18
N ALA A 83 7.67 -7.27 0.46
CA ALA A 83 8.48 -6.13 0.90
C ALA A 83 9.23 -6.41 2.21
N GLU A 84 8.58 -6.99 3.20
CA GLU A 84 9.18 -7.33 4.49
C GLU A 84 10.24 -8.43 4.34
N ARG A 85 9.94 -9.50 3.60
CA ARG A 85 10.86 -10.62 3.33
C ARG A 85 12.15 -10.17 2.65
N LEU A 86 12.05 -9.16 1.79
CA LEU A 86 13.18 -8.60 1.04
C LEU A 86 13.88 -7.44 1.77
N GLY A 87 13.42 -7.07 2.97
CA GLY A 87 13.95 -5.93 3.72
C GLY A 87 13.76 -4.59 3.02
N LEU A 88 12.73 -4.46 2.17
CA LEU A 88 12.43 -3.22 1.48
C LEU A 88 11.89 -2.20 2.49
N ARG A 89 12.22 -0.92 2.28
CA ARG A 89 11.79 0.16 3.15
C ARG A 89 10.77 1.03 2.43
N PRO A 90 9.58 1.26 3.02
CA PRO A 90 8.62 2.20 2.45
C PRO A 90 9.22 3.59 2.24
N VAL A 91 9.13 4.11 1.03
CA VAL A 91 9.64 5.44 0.68
C VAL A 91 8.63 6.56 0.92
N MET A 92 7.36 6.19 1.13
CA MET A 92 6.26 7.13 1.39
C MET A 92 5.81 7.07 2.84
N ARG A 93 5.56 8.25 3.43
CA ARG A 93 4.95 8.39 4.75
C ARG A 93 3.90 9.49 4.69
N LEU A 94 2.65 9.16 5.01
CA LEU A 94 1.60 10.13 5.22
C LEU A 94 1.68 10.65 6.66
N LYS A 95 1.83 11.96 6.82
CA LYS A 95 1.92 12.61 8.12
C LYS A 95 0.86 13.69 8.25
N SER A 96 0.33 13.83 9.45
CA SER A 96 -0.58 14.91 9.83
C SER A 96 -0.25 15.38 11.25
N CYS A 97 -0.88 16.44 11.71
CA CYS A 97 -0.74 16.93 13.07
C CYS A 97 -2.12 17.01 13.75
N VAL A 98 -2.13 16.97 15.07
CA VAL A 98 -3.36 17.20 15.85
C VAL A 98 -3.66 18.71 15.85
N SER A 99 -4.74 19.11 15.19
CA SER A 99 -5.17 20.52 15.12
C SER A 99 -5.90 20.96 16.38
N THR A 100 -6.65 20.05 17.01
CA THR A 100 -7.46 20.33 18.21
C THR A 100 -7.55 19.10 19.09
N ILE A 101 -7.51 19.29 20.40
CA ILE A 101 -7.79 18.24 21.39
C ILE A 101 -9.04 18.61 22.15
N LYS A 102 -9.99 17.68 22.25
CA LYS A 102 -11.22 17.80 23.04
C LYS A 102 -11.28 16.70 24.07
N VAL A 103 -11.74 17.03 25.27
CA VAL A 103 -12.10 16.04 26.28
C VAL A 103 -13.61 15.85 26.20
N LEU A 104 -14.01 14.63 25.92
CA LEU A 104 -15.43 14.26 25.80
C LEU A 104 -15.85 13.50 27.05
N ASP A 105 -17.04 13.78 27.54
CA ASP A 105 -17.65 13.05 28.64
C ASP A 105 -18.15 11.66 28.17
N PRO A 106 -18.41 10.72 29.10
CA PRO A 106 -19.06 9.45 28.79
C PRO A 106 -20.34 9.67 27.96
N ASP A 107 -20.70 8.67 27.17
CA ASP A 107 -21.89 8.67 26.30
C ASP A 107 -21.91 9.73 25.18
N THR A 108 -20.81 10.43 24.94
CA THR A 108 -20.67 11.37 23.85
C THR A 108 -20.44 10.63 22.52
N THR A 109 -21.19 10.97 21.51
CA THR A 109 -21.04 10.36 20.17
C THR A 109 -20.14 11.20 19.27
N VAL A 110 -19.40 10.52 18.38
CA VAL A 110 -18.37 11.13 17.53
C VAL A 110 -18.69 10.89 16.06
N SER A 111 -18.60 11.98 15.28
CA SER A 111 -18.68 12.02 13.83
C SER A 111 -20.05 11.63 13.23
N TYR A 112 -20.09 11.64 11.89
CA TYR A 112 -21.30 11.31 11.13
C TYR A 112 -21.83 9.91 11.42
N GLY A 113 -23.13 9.80 11.56
CA GLY A 113 -23.79 8.53 11.85
C GLY A 113 -23.58 8.05 13.28
N ARG A 114 -22.89 8.83 14.13
CA ARG A 114 -22.68 8.52 15.56
C ARG A 114 -22.11 7.11 15.78
N THR A 115 -21.17 6.70 14.91
CA THR A 115 -20.66 5.32 14.84
C THR A 115 -19.65 4.99 15.94
N PHE A 116 -19.27 5.94 16.74
CA PHE A 116 -18.49 5.77 17.95
C PHE A 116 -19.13 6.51 19.11
N ARG A 117 -19.14 5.90 20.27
CA ARG A 117 -19.62 6.47 21.54
C ARG A 117 -18.54 6.27 22.60
N THR A 118 -18.28 7.30 23.40
CA THR A 118 -17.32 7.24 24.50
C THR A 118 -17.89 6.44 25.67
N GLU A 119 -17.12 5.50 26.21
CA GLU A 119 -17.47 4.73 27.42
C GLU A 119 -17.10 5.49 28.69
N GLY A 120 -16.08 6.32 28.61
CA GLY A 120 -15.56 7.11 29.73
C GLY A 120 -15.04 8.46 29.24
N LYS A 121 -14.46 9.22 30.15
CA LYS A 121 -13.84 10.51 29.82
C LYS A 121 -12.70 10.31 28.82
N THR A 122 -12.87 10.81 27.60
CA THR A 122 -12.04 10.47 26.44
C THR A 122 -11.38 11.70 25.84
N ARG A 123 -10.05 11.67 25.66
CA ARG A 123 -9.31 12.70 24.92
C ARG A 123 -9.32 12.36 23.42
N MET A 124 -9.94 13.22 22.63
CA MET A 124 -10.02 13.09 21.20
C MET A 124 -9.16 14.15 20.51
N GLY A 125 -8.25 13.71 19.65
CA GLY A 125 -7.51 14.56 18.72
C GLY A 125 -8.24 14.67 17.40
N VAL A 126 -8.31 15.87 16.83
CA VAL A 126 -8.79 16.11 15.48
C VAL A 126 -7.59 16.23 14.55
N LEU A 127 -7.56 15.43 13.51
CA LEU A 127 -6.55 15.47 12.44
C LEU A 127 -7.16 16.13 11.21
N PRO A 128 -6.52 17.16 10.61
CA PRO A 128 -6.97 17.81 9.38
C PRO A 128 -6.58 16.96 8.17
N ILE A 129 -7.13 15.75 8.08
CA ILE A 129 -7.00 14.83 6.97
C ILE A 129 -8.25 13.97 6.87
N GLY A 130 -8.81 13.86 5.68
CA GLY A 130 -10.01 13.11 5.42
C GLY A 130 -10.01 12.38 4.06
N TYR A 131 -11.18 11.94 3.63
CA TYR A 131 -11.25 11.15 2.40
C TYR A 131 -10.98 11.97 1.12
N ALA A 132 -11.10 13.30 1.15
CA ALA A 132 -10.68 14.17 0.05
C ALA A 132 -9.16 14.18 -0.15
N ASP A 133 -8.38 13.87 0.90
CA ASP A 133 -6.93 13.73 0.86
C ASP A 133 -6.48 12.30 0.53
N GLY A 134 -7.42 11.39 0.22
CA GLY A 134 -7.14 9.98 -0.01
C GLY A 134 -7.13 9.12 1.26
N PHE A 135 -7.51 9.67 2.42
CA PHE A 135 -7.61 8.92 3.66
C PHE A 135 -8.93 8.14 3.69
N PHE A 136 -8.88 6.91 3.24
CA PHE A 136 -10.03 6.13 2.80
C PHE A 136 -11.10 5.97 3.89
N ARG A 137 -12.34 6.36 3.58
CA ARG A 137 -13.47 6.34 4.51
C ARG A 137 -13.82 4.94 5.05
N GLY A 138 -13.53 3.89 4.28
CA GLY A 138 -13.71 2.49 4.70
C GLY A 138 -12.85 2.06 5.90
N LEU A 139 -11.80 2.84 6.22
CA LEU A 139 -10.94 2.63 7.39
C LEU A 139 -11.55 3.14 8.71
N SER A 140 -12.74 3.79 8.65
CA SER A 140 -13.42 4.34 9.83
C SER A 140 -13.60 3.31 10.95
N ASN A 141 -13.15 3.63 12.15
CA ASN A 141 -13.14 2.78 13.36
C ASN A 141 -12.27 1.51 13.26
N ARG A 142 -11.49 1.31 12.19
CA ARG A 142 -10.75 0.07 11.92
C ARG A 142 -9.24 0.21 11.98
N MET A 143 -8.73 1.42 12.02
CA MET A 143 -7.30 1.69 11.99
C MET A 143 -6.83 2.50 13.19
N ALA A 144 -5.52 2.58 13.36
CA ALA A 144 -4.86 3.49 14.26
C ALA A 144 -3.81 4.31 13.49
N VAL A 145 -3.58 5.54 13.93
CA VAL A 145 -2.43 6.32 13.48
C VAL A 145 -1.28 6.16 14.46
N GLN A 146 -0.06 6.12 13.95
CA GLN A 146 1.12 6.07 14.81
C GLN A 146 1.47 7.46 15.33
N THR A 147 1.64 7.59 16.63
CA THR A 147 2.12 8.82 17.29
C THR A 147 3.48 8.58 17.94
N ALA A 148 4.11 9.64 18.43
CA ALA A 148 5.34 9.51 19.22
C ALA A 148 5.17 8.68 20.51
N TYR A 149 3.93 8.52 20.98
CA TYR A 149 3.59 7.82 22.22
C TYR A 149 2.92 6.46 22.00
N GLY A 150 2.86 6.01 20.76
CA GLY A 150 2.21 4.76 20.38
C GLY A 150 1.01 4.94 19.44
N PRO A 151 0.29 3.85 19.13
CA PRO A 151 -0.84 3.88 18.23
C PRO A 151 -2.06 4.58 18.85
N ALA A 152 -2.67 5.50 18.11
CA ALA A 152 -3.90 6.20 18.47
C ALA A 152 -5.05 5.72 17.58
N PRO A 153 -6.04 4.97 18.11
CA PRO A 153 -7.15 4.44 17.32
C PRO A 153 -7.98 5.57 16.70
N GLN A 154 -8.26 5.43 15.40
CA GLN A 154 -9.20 6.30 14.71
C GLN A 154 -10.63 5.94 15.14
N ARG A 155 -11.46 6.95 15.52
CA ARG A 155 -12.79 6.77 16.06
C ARG A 155 -13.80 7.68 15.38
N GLY A 156 -14.98 7.14 15.13
CA GLY A 156 -16.02 7.78 14.32
C GLY A 156 -15.75 7.66 12.81
N ARG A 157 -16.65 8.18 11.99
CA ARG A 157 -16.44 8.19 10.53
C ARG A 157 -15.40 9.21 10.13
N ILE A 158 -14.53 8.83 9.19
CA ILE A 158 -13.64 9.76 8.50
C ILE A 158 -14.50 10.71 7.67
N CYS A 159 -14.29 12.01 7.88
CA CYS A 159 -15.00 13.09 7.17
C CYS A 159 -14.24 13.47 5.89
N MET A 160 -14.72 14.48 5.18
CA MET A 160 -14.11 14.96 3.94
C MET A 160 -12.67 15.44 4.19
N ASP A 161 -12.49 16.33 5.17
CA ASP A 161 -11.22 17.04 5.42
C ASP A 161 -10.67 16.80 6.83
N MET A 162 -11.26 15.88 7.60
CA MET A 162 -10.80 15.60 8.96
C MET A 162 -11.20 14.21 9.44
N CYS A 163 -10.47 13.73 10.44
CA CYS A 163 -10.84 12.54 11.20
C CYS A 163 -10.47 12.73 12.68
N MET A 164 -10.97 11.85 13.53
CA MET A 164 -10.72 11.87 14.96
C MET A 164 -9.97 10.63 15.40
N VAL A 165 -9.05 10.82 16.37
CA VAL A 165 -8.27 9.76 16.99
C VAL A 165 -8.37 9.83 18.51
N CYS A 166 -8.37 8.69 19.17
CA CYS A 166 -8.39 8.59 20.61
C CYS A 166 -6.97 8.70 21.17
N LEU A 167 -6.72 9.69 22.04
CA LEU A 167 -5.41 9.99 22.61
C LEU A 167 -5.27 9.54 24.08
N LEU A 168 -6.19 8.73 24.61
CA LEU A 168 -6.26 8.39 26.04
C LEU A 168 -4.97 7.76 26.60
N TYR A 169 -4.24 7.03 25.74
CA TYR A 169 -3.03 6.30 26.18
C TYR A 169 -1.75 6.75 25.47
N THR A 170 -1.82 7.78 24.63
CA THR A 170 -0.74 8.07 23.68
C THR A 170 -0.11 9.45 23.82
N SER A 171 -0.63 10.33 24.70
CA SER A 171 -0.04 11.65 24.84
C SER A 171 -0.09 12.12 26.31
N PRO A 172 1.05 12.48 26.91
CA PRO A 172 1.06 13.16 28.19
C PRO A 172 0.25 14.45 28.07
N SER A 173 -0.41 14.83 29.16
CA SER A 173 -1.08 16.13 29.24
C SER A 173 -0.03 17.22 29.00
N PRO A 174 -0.36 18.32 28.28
CA PRO A 174 0.50 19.51 28.29
C PRO A 174 0.78 20.07 29.69
N ARG A 175 0.11 19.54 30.72
CA ARG A 175 0.30 19.84 32.12
C ARG A 175 1.02 18.74 32.91
N ASP A 176 1.51 17.71 32.27
CA ASP A 176 2.29 16.66 32.92
C ASP A 176 3.72 17.17 33.16
N PRO A 177 4.18 17.34 34.42
CA PRO A 177 5.48 17.95 34.72
C PRO A 177 6.69 17.04 34.39
N LYS A 178 6.51 15.96 33.67
CA LYS A 178 7.56 14.99 33.29
C LYS A 178 8.05 15.05 31.85
N THR A 179 7.72 16.11 31.13
CA THR A 179 8.24 16.36 29.79
C THR A 179 9.09 17.64 29.77
N SER A 180 10.15 17.61 30.51
CA SER A 180 11.31 18.51 30.32
C SER A 180 12.51 17.67 29.84
#